data_66fe1892b5128a3db6c4307c5b084892
#
_entry.id   66fe1892b5128a3db6c4307c5b084892
#
_cell.length_a   1.000
_cell.length_b   1.000
_cell.length_c   1.000
_cell.angle_alpha   90.00
_cell.angle_beta   90.00
_cell.angle_gamma   90.00
#
_symmetry.space_group_name_H-M   'P 1'
#
loop_
_entity.id
_entity.type
_entity.pdbx_description
1 polymer ?
#
loop_
_entity_poly.entity_id
_entity_poly.type
_entity_poly.pdbx_seq_one_letter_code
_entity_poly.pdbx_strand_id
1 'polypeptide(L)'
;MELDVAQPVLLRHGEGERLNERIVVKLERPEISVNEVDVGPDFVGPGPHFHKNHVDAFYVLEGQLEFTNGTETLLAPAGTSVAVPPNIVHGFTNPGPGGARYLNIHAPDADFIEYLRHAVAGEEFSWDSYDVDEPYGPAEAIVVGPDDGERLVRPFGLTNTIRAETTLLSLFVLEFDERWEGVDPHHHDDHVDSFFILDGEVDFLLGDETTRAGTGTYVAAPPGATHGFRPIAPASFLNIHAPDAGFAGRARGR
;
A
#
# COMPACT_ATOMS: atom_id res chain seq x y z
N MET A 1 31.03 10.99 9.24
CA MET A 1 29.90 10.17 9.65
C MET A 1 29.13 9.92 8.36
N GLU A 2 29.45 8.82 7.70
CA GLU A 2 28.66 8.39 6.55
C GLU A 2 27.25 8.14 7.07
N LEU A 3 26.27 8.81 6.49
CA LEU A 3 24.87 8.49 6.72
C LEU A 3 24.71 7.05 6.21
N ASP A 4 24.28 6.16 7.08
CA ASP A 4 23.91 4.79 6.73
C ASP A 4 22.69 4.90 5.81
N VAL A 5 22.94 4.97 4.50
CA VAL A 5 21.89 5.07 3.50
C VAL A 5 21.12 3.74 3.55
N ALA A 6 19.87 3.80 3.94
CA ALA A 6 19.05 2.61 4.02
C ALA A 6 19.00 1.93 2.65
N GLN A 7 19.26 0.61 2.64
CA GLN A 7 19.29 -0.16 1.40
C GLN A 7 17.89 -0.31 0.81
N PRO A 8 17.74 -0.26 -0.52
CA PRO A 8 16.49 -0.64 -1.18
C PRO A 8 16.10 -2.09 -0.84
N VAL A 9 14.81 -2.36 -0.82
CA VAL A 9 14.24 -3.69 -0.59
C VAL A 9 13.59 -4.18 -1.87
N LEU A 10 13.84 -5.43 -2.25
CA LEU A 10 13.09 -6.12 -3.30
C LEU A 10 12.71 -7.51 -2.78
N LEU A 11 11.42 -7.76 -2.70
CA LEU A 11 10.84 -9.03 -2.25
C LEU A 11 9.94 -9.59 -3.35
N ARG A 12 10.27 -10.78 -3.84
CA ARG A 12 9.45 -11.48 -4.84
C ARG A 12 8.12 -11.95 -4.24
N HIS A 13 7.22 -12.39 -5.07
CA HIS A 13 5.96 -12.98 -4.61
C HIS A 13 6.21 -14.03 -3.51
N GLY A 14 5.49 -13.89 -2.38
CA GLY A 14 5.60 -14.76 -1.22
C GLY A 14 6.83 -14.54 -0.32
N GLU A 15 7.81 -13.71 -0.71
CA GLU A 15 8.95 -13.34 0.13
C GLU A 15 8.57 -12.22 1.13
N GLY A 16 9.26 -12.20 2.27
CA GLY A 16 9.08 -11.27 3.38
C GLY A 16 9.12 -11.98 4.73
N GLU A 17 8.94 -11.26 5.82
CA GLU A 17 8.80 -11.85 7.14
C GLU A 17 7.41 -12.47 7.27
N ARG A 18 7.36 -13.79 7.38
CA ARG A 18 6.09 -14.52 7.55
C ARG A 18 5.73 -14.62 9.02
N LEU A 19 4.70 -13.90 9.44
CA LEU A 19 4.22 -13.97 10.83
C LEU A 19 3.36 -15.22 11.09
N ASN A 20 2.54 -15.60 10.09
CA ASN A 20 1.74 -16.83 10.12
C ASN A 20 1.38 -17.27 8.69
N GLU A 21 0.42 -18.18 8.53
CA GLU A 21 -0.04 -18.64 7.22
C GLU A 21 -0.72 -17.56 6.35
N ARG A 22 -1.17 -16.45 6.95
CA ARG A 22 -1.96 -15.39 6.32
C ARG A 22 -1.20 -14.10 6.08
N ILE A 23 -0.20 -13.77 6.92
CA ILE A 23 0.42 -12.45 6.98
C ILE A 23 1.90 -12.54 6.61
N VAL A 24 2.28 -11.79 5.59
CA VAL A 24 3.67 -11.60 5.16
C VAL A 24 4.00 -10.12 5.21
N VAL A 25 4.91 -9.72 6.11
CA VAL A 25 5.41 -8.34 6.19
C VAL A 25 6.34 -8.09 5.01
N LYS A 26 6.07 -7.04 4.24
CA LYS A 26 6.89 -6.58 3.11
C LYS A 26 7.83 -5.46 3.49
N LEU A 27 7.39 -4.60 4.39
CA LEU A 27 8.19 -3.48 4.88
C LEU A 27 7.75 -3.12 6.30
N GLU A 28 8.75 -2.81 7.14
CA GLU A 28 8.57 -2.21 8.45
C GLU A 28 9.58 -1.07 8.59
N ARG A 29 9.08 0.15 8.65
CA ARG A 29 9.85 1.36 8.87
C ARG A 29 9.02 2.38 9.63
N PRO A 30 9.63 3.33 10.35
CA PRO A 30 8.86 4.35 11.06
C PRO A 30 7.88 5.11 10.18
N GLU A 31 8.24 5.33 8.90
CA GLU A 31 7.44 6.09 7.96
C GLU A 31 6.22 5.29 7.43
N ILE A 32 6.36 3.96 7.38
CA ILE A 32 5.36 3.09 6.75
C ILE A 32 5.59 1.63 7.11
N SER A 33 4.52 0.87 7.27
CA SER A 33 4.55 -0.59 7.14
C SER A 33 3.64 -1.08 6.04
N VAL A 34 4.03 -2.20 5.42
CA VAL A 34 3.26 -2.86 4.37
C VAL A 34 3.22 -4.35 4.60
N ASN A 35 2.02 -4.91 4.62
CA ASN A 35 1.77 -6.33 4.72
C ASN A 35 1.00 -6.83 3.51
N GLU A 36 1.30 -8.03 3.07
CA GLU A 36 0.43 -8.82 2.20
C GLU A 36 -0.34 -9.82 3.06
N VAL A 37 -1.65 -9.82 2.95
CA VAL A 37 -2.56 -10.59 3.80
C VAL A 37 -3.48 -11.45 2.94
N ASP A 38 -3.58 -12.72 3.30
CA ASP A 38 -4.47 -13.71 2.71
C ASP A 38 -5.53 -14.14 3.72
N VAL A 39 -6.81 -14.01 3.39
CA VAL A 39 -7.91 -14.41 4.28
C VAL A 39 -8.87 -15.35 3.56
N GLY A 40 -9.34 -16.34 4.30
CA GLY A 40 -10.35 -17.28 3.80
C GLY A 40 -11.75 -16.68 3.73
N PRO A 41 -12.74 -17.46 3.23
CA PRO A 41 -14.14 -17.09 3.33
C PRO A 41 -14.57 -16.97 4.80
N ASP A 42 -15.61 -16.19 5.04
CA ASP A 42 -16.16 -15.92 6.37
C ASP A 42 -15.15 -15.35 7.38
N PHE A 43 -14.07 -14.71 6.88
CA PHE A 43 -13.10 -14.05 7.74
C PHE A 43 -13.75 -12.87 8.48
N VAL A 44 -13.68 -12.94 9.81
CA VAL A 44 -14.06 -11.83 10.68
C VAL A 44 -12.78 -11.10 11.05
N GLY A 45 -12.60 -9.91 10.48
CA GLY A 45 -11.48 -9.03 10.80
C GLY A 45 -11.65 -8.30 12.12
N PRO A 46 -10.87 -7.24 12.35
CA PRO A 46 -11.07 -6.38 13.52
C PRO A 46 -12.47 -5.76 13.49
N GLY A 47 -13.10 -5.67 14.67
CA GLY A 47 -14.36 -4.95 14.84
C GLY A 47 -14.20 -3.46 14.54
N PRO A 48 -15.27 -2.67 14.69
CA PRO A 48 -15.18 -1.23 14.48
C PRO A 48 -14.16 -0.58 15.42
N HIS A 49 -13.22 0.17 14.87
CA HIS A 49 -12.15 0.85 15.60
C HIS A 49 -11.68 2.10 14.83
N PHE A 50 -10.83 2.90 15.43
CA PHE A 50 -10.16 4.02 14.77
C PHE A 50 -8.72 4.16 15.23
N HIS A 51 -7.91 4.83 14.41
CA HIS A 51 -6.54 5.22 14.72
C HIS A 51 -6.44 6.73 14.88
N LYS A 52 -5.54 7.24 15.72
CA LYS A 52 -5.38 8.69 15.93
C LYS A 52 -4.25 9.30 15.12
N ASN A 53 -3.21 8.52 14.84
CA ASN A 53 -1.93 9.08 14.41
C ASN A 53 -1.49 8.59 13.03
N HIS A 54 -2.18 7.63 12.42
CA HIS A 54 -1.80 7.08 11.12
C HIS A 54 -3.00 6.87 10.19
N VAL A 55 -2.71 6.76 8.91
CA VAL A 55 -3.63 6.29 7.88
C VAL A 55 -3.55 4.77 7.83
N ASP A 56 -4.69 4.09 7.88
CA ASP A 56 -4.81 2.67 7.54
C ASP A 56 -5.34 2.55 6.11
N ALA A 57 -4.55 1.95 5.22
CA ALA A 57 -4.91 1.85 3.81
C ALA A 57 -4.83 0.42 3.30
N PHE A 58 -5.68 0.13 2.33
CA PHE A 58 -5.83 -1.18 1.72
C PHE A 58 -5.80 -1.08 0.20
N TYR A 59 -5.19 -2.07 -0.43
CA TYR A 59 -5.37 -2.32 -1.85
C TYR A 59 -5.76 -3.79 -2.03
N VAL A 60 -6.99 -4.04 -2.51
CA VAL A 60 -7.49 -5.40 -2.71
C VAL A 60 -6.88 -5.98 -3.99
N LEU A 61 -6.07 -7.04 -3.84
CA LEU A 61 -5.38 -7.72 -4.94
C LEU A 61 -6.26 -8.79 -5.58
N GLU A 62 -6.98 -9.57 -4.76
CA GLU A 62 -7.84 -10.67 -5.21
C GLU A 62 -9.08 -10.77 -4.32
N GLY A 63 -10.18 -11.28 -4.88
CA GLY A 63 -11.43 -11.45 -4.15
C GLY A 63 -12.13 -10.14 -3.84
N GLN A 64 -12.69 -10.03 -2.64
CA GLN A 64 -13.37 -8.82 -2.17
C GLN A 64 -13.35 -8.75 -0.65
N LEU A 65 -13.41 -7.53 -0.11
CA LEU A 65 -13.61 -7.24 1.30
C LEU A 65 -14.85 -6.39 1.48
N GLU A 66 -15.49 -6.50 2.64
CA GLU A 66 -16.54 -5.59 3.07
C GLU A 66 -15.96 -4.69 4.17
N PHE A 67 -16.07 -3.38 3.99
CA PHE A 67 -15.55 -2.38 4.92
C PHE A 67 -16.70 -1.67 5.64
N THR A 68 -16.55 -1.49 6.95
CA THR A 68 -17.23 -0.46 7.72
C THR A 68 -16.48 0.86 7.51
N ASN A 69 -17.18 1.95 7.21
CA ASN A 69 -16.66 3.30 7.00
C ASN A 69 -17.59 4.31 7.69
N GLY A 70 -17.25 4.71 8.90
CA GLY A 70 -18.20 5.42 9.76
C GLY A 70 -19.46 4.59 9.97
N THR A 71 -20.61 5.15 9.66
CA THR A 71 -21.91 4.44 9.74
C THR A 71 -22.31 3.70 8.47
N GLU A 72 -21.48 3.72 7.44
CA GLU A 72 -21.74 3.07 6.15
C GLU A 72 -20.97 1.76 6.01
N THR A 73 -21.48 0.87 5.17
CA THR A 73 -20.78 -0.36 4.75
C THR A 73 -20.61 -0.33 3.24
N LEU A 74 -19.44 -0.73 2.77
CA LEU A 74 -19.13 -0.79 1.34
C LEU A 74 -18.45 -2.10 0.98
N LEU A 75 -18.64 -2.55 -0.26
CA LEU A 75 -17.95 -3.69 -0.82
C LEU A 75 -16.78 -3.22 -1.68
N ALA A 76 -15.60 -3.79 -1.43
CA ALA A 76 -14.36 -3.49 -2.12
C ALA A 76 -13.84 -4.73 -2.88
N PRO A 77 -14.18 -4.89 -4.16
CA PRO A 77 -13.62 -5.95 -5.00
C PRO A 77 -12.15 -5.69 -5.34
N ALA A 78 -11.50 -6.71 -5.92
CA ALA A 78 -10.13 -6.59 -6.44
C ALA A 78 -9.94 -5.34 -7.29
N GLY A 79 -8.81 -4.64 -7.12
CA GLY A 79 -8.52 -3.35 -7.73
C GLY A 79 -9.03 -2.14 -6.93
N THR A 80 -9.80 -2.33 -5.85
CA THR A 80 -10.23 -1.23 -4.97
C THR A 80 -9.12 -0.83 -4.01
N SER A 81 -8.93 0.49 -3.82
CA SER A 81 -8.18 1.05 -2.72
C SER A 81 -9.11 1.71 -1.71
N VAL A 82 -8.81 1.52 -0.43
CA VAL A 82 -9.47 2.18 0.70
C VAL A 82 -8.36 2.82 1.53
N ALA A 83 -8.42 4.12 1.78
CA ALA A 83 -7.50 4.79 2.69
C ALA A 83 -8.32 5.51 3.77
N VAL A 84 -8.13 5.11 5.01
CA VAL A 84 -8.86 5.60 6.18
C VAL A 84 -7.99 6.63 6.91
N PRO A 85 -8.35 7.92 6.90
CA PRO A 85 -7.63 8.93 7.66
C PRO A 85 -7.76 8.72 9.18
N PRO A 86 -6.87 9.32 9.98
CA PRO A 86 -6.99 9.31 11.43
C PRO A 86 -8.38 9.74 11.92
N ASN A 87 -8.84 9.09 12.99
CA ASN A 87 -10.11 9.32 13.68
C ASN A 87 -11.38 8.92 12.91
N ILE A 88 -11.27 8.20 11.81
CA ILE A 88 -12.43 7.63 11.11
C ILE A 88 -12.63 6.19 11.59
N VAL A 89 -13.84 5.89 12.06
CA VAL A 89 -14.22 4.55 12.50
C VAL A 89 -14.30 3.64 11.28
N HIS A 90 -13.61 2.51 11.35
CA HIS A 90 -13.58 1.51 10.28
C HIS A 90 -13.41 0.10 10.84
N GLY A 91 -13.60 -0.87 9.97
CA GLY A 91 -13.39 -2.29 10.19
C GLY A 91 -13.59 -3.02 8.87
N PHE A 92 -13.24 -4.29 8.80
CA PHE A 92 -13.43 -5.05 7.57
C PHE A 92 -13.62 -6.54 7.82
N THR A 93 -14.30 -7.18 6.88
CA THR A 93 -14.56 -8.62 6.87
C THR A 93 -14.41 -9.17 5.45
N ASN A 94 -14.35 -10.49 5.32
CA ASN A 94 -14.58 -11.15 4.04
C ASN A 94 -15.84 -12.02 4.15
N PRO A 95 -17.03 -11.50 3.82
CA PRO A 95 -18.26 -12.27 3.88
C PRO A 95 -18.48 -13.16 2.66
N GLY A 96 -17.57 -13.11 1.70
CA GLY A 96 -17.71 -13.80 0.42
C GLY A 96 -17.46 -15.31 0.51
N PRO A 97 -17.90 -16.08 -0.50
CA PRO A 97 -17.66 -17.53 -0.53
C PRO A 97 -16.21 -17.89 -0.90
N GLY A 98 -15.42 -16.94 -1.37
CA GLY A 98 -13.99 -17.08 -1.74
C GLY A 98 -13.07 -16.38 -0.78
N GLY A 99 -11.75 -16.67 -0.89
CA GLY A 99 -10.72 -15.93 -0.19
C GLY A 99 -10.53 -14.50 -0.75
N ALA A 100 -9.85 -13.66 0.01
CA ALA A 100 -9.40 -12.35 -0.44
C ALA A 100 -7.93 -12.16 -0.10
N ARG A 101 -7.18 -11.49 -0.99
CA ARG A 101 -5.78 -11.11 -0.79
C ARG A 101 -5.66 -9.60 -0.96
N TYR A 102 -4.96 -8.96 -0.06
CA TYR A 102 -4.83 -7.50 -0.06
C TYR A 102 -3.49 -7.06 0.53
N LEU A 103 -3.08 -5.85 0.15
CA LEU A 103 -2.06 -5.11 0.88
C LEU A 103 -2.74 -4.29 1.98
N ASN A 104 -2.19 -4.34 3.18
CA ASN A 104 -2.52 -3.46 4.27
C ASN A 104 -1.31 -2.56 4.55
N ILE A 105 -1.54 -1.26 4.61
CA ILE A 105 -0.52 -0.22 4.62
C ILE A 105 -0.83 0.75 5.75
N HIS A 106 0.09 0.89 6.71
CA HIS A 106 0.00 1.88 7.78
C HIS A 106 1.04 2.98 7.58
N ALA A 107 0.63 4.22 7.58
CA ALA A 107 1.52 5.36 7.41
C ALA A 107 1.18 6.49 8.42
N PRO A 108 2.10 6.79 9.38
CA PRO A 108 3.28 6.00 9.76
C PRO A 108 2.94 4.60 10.30
N ASP A 109 3.94 3.75 10.51
CA ASP A 109 3.75 2.37 11.03
C ASP A 109 3.03 2.33 12.39
N ALA A 110 3.32 3.26 13.28
CA ALA A 110 2.68 3.39 14.59
C ALA A 110 2.68 2.09 15.43
N ASP A 111 3.79 1.32 15.35
CA ASP A 111 4.00 0.04 16.02
C ASP A 111 3.07 -1.10 15.53
N PHE A 112 2.50 -0.98 14.35
CA PHE A 112 1.55 -1.98 13.83
C PHE A 112 2.18 -3.35 13.61
N ILE A 113 3.39 -3.41 13.07
CA ILE A 113 4.05 -4.71 12.86
C ILE A 113 4.38 -5.39 14.18
N GLU A 114 4.82 -4.62 15.17
CA GLU A 114 5.07 -5.16 16.50
C GLU A 114 3.78 -5.68 17.16
N TYR A 115 2.68 -4.93 17.01
CA TYR A 115 1.36 -5.42 17.41
C TYR A 115 1.01 -6.75 16.74
N LEU A 116 1.23 -6.90 15.43
CA LEU A 116 0.93 -8.15 14.72
C LEU A 116 1.77 -9.31 15.22
N ARG A 117 3.06 -9.11 15.55
CA ARG A 117 3.92 -10.14 16.14
C ARG A 117 3.37 -10.61 17.47
N HIS A 118 3.01 -9.70 18.37
CA HIS A 118 2.39 -10.02 19.66
C HIS A 118 1.04 -10.71 19.49
N ALA A 119 0.18 -10.21 18.62
CA ALA A 119 -1.13 -10.81 18.35
C ALA A 119 -1.02 -12.26 17.85
N VAL A 120 -0.07 -12.54 16.95
CA VAL A 120 0.21 -13.91 16.48
C VAL A 120 0.77 -14.80 17.58
N ALA A 121 1.57 -14.25 18.50
CA ALA A 121 2.07 -14.95 19.68
C ALA A 121 1.01 -15.17 20.77
N GLY A 122 -0.16 -14.55 20.65
CA GLY A 122 -1.21 -14.59 21.68
C GLY A 122 -0.90 -13.71 22.88
N GLU A 123 -0.11 -12.67 22.67
CA GLU A 123 0.33 -11.71 23.68
C GLU A 123 -0.44 -10.39 23.55
N GLU A 124 -0.64 -9.68 24.64
CA GLU A 124 -1.23 -8.35 24.63
C GLU A 124 -0.18 -7.29 24.27
N PHE A 125 -0.52 -6.41 23.36
CA PHE A 125 0.29 -5.25 22.98
C PHE A 125 -0.61 -4.04 22.74
N SER A 126 -0.28 -2.91 23.34
CA SER A 126 -1.04 -1.66 23.16
C SER A 126 -0.42 -0.84 22.05
N TRP A 127 -1.21 -0.49 21.05
CA TRP A 127 -0.80 0.33 19.92
C TRP A 127 -1.85 1.40 19.59
N ASP A 128 -1.69 2.15 18.51
CA ASP A 128 -2.62 3.22 18.12
C ASP A 128 -3.92 2.68 17.51
N SER A 129 -4.66 1.86 18.28
CA SER A 129 -5.99 1.35 17.91
C SER A 129 -6.97 1.48 19.05
N TYR A 130 -8.18 1.96 18.74
CA TYR A 130 -9.22 2.27 19.71
C TYR A 130 -10.54 1.64 19.27
N ASP A 131 -10.90 0.53 19.91
CA ASP A 131 -12.13 -0.19 19.64
C ASP A 131 -13.36 0.63 20.06
N VAL A 132 -14.45 0.44 19.34
CA VAL A 132 -15.76 1.02 19.64
C VAL A 132 -16.84 -0.05 19.58
N ASP A 133 -17.87 0.07 20.42
CA ASP A 133 -18.96 -0.93 20.49
C ASP A 133 -19.82 -0.93 19.21
N GLU A 134 -20.07 0.26 18.66
CA GLU A 134 -20.91 0.45 17.47
C GLU A 134 -20.25 1.46 16.52
N PRO A 135 -20.36 1.25 15.19
CA PRO A 135 -19.87 2.21 14.21
C PRO A 135 -20.55 3.57 14.34
N TYR A 136 -19.76 4.64 14.26
CA TYR A 136 -20.25 6.02 14.32
C TYR A 136 -19.43 6.95 13.43
N GLY A 137 -19.94 8.16 13.23
CA GLY A 137 -19.25 9.21 12.49
C GLY A 137 -19.47 9.15 10.98
N PRO A 138 -18.84 10.06 10.24
CA PRO A 138 -19.00 10.16 8.80
C PRO A 138 -18.23 9.06 8.06
N ALA A 139 -18.70 8.75 6.86
CA ALA A 139 -18.03 7.85 5.91
C ALA A 139 -16.96 8.64 5.12
N GLU A 140 -15.82 8.92 5.75
CA GLU A 140 -14.77 9.79 5.20
C GLU A 140 -13.51 9.03 4.75
N ALA A 141 -13.52 7.69 4.70
CA ALA A 141 -12.46 6.96 4.02
C ALA A 141 -12.44 7.31 2.53
N ILE A 142 -11.24 7.44 1.96
CA ILE A 142 -11.05 7.63 0.53
C ILE A 142 -11.18 6.27 -0.13
N VAL A 143 -12.27 6.04 -0.83
CA VAL A 143 -12.56 4.78 -1.52
C VAL A 143 -12.54 4.99 -3.02
N VAL A 144 -11.69 4.24 -3.71
CA VAL A 144 -11.57 4.29 -5.17
C VAL A 144 -11.69 2.88 -5.73
N GLY A 145 -12.77 2.63 -6.45
CA GLY A 145 -13.06 1.35 -7.11
C GLY A 145 -12.08 1.01 -8.24
N PRO A 146 -12.13 -0.21 -8.80
CA PRO A 146 -11.14 -0.67 -9.78
C PRO A 146 -11.09 0.22 -11.04
N ASP A 147 -12.21 0.74 -11.48
CA ASP A 147 -12.34 1.58 -12.69
C ASP A 147 -12.39 3.09 -12.38
N ASP A 148 -12.33 3.46 -11.10
CA ASP A 148 -12.45 4.82 -10.61
C ASP A 148 -11.08 5.49 -10.39
N GLY A 149 -11.12 6.77 -10.00
CA GLY A 149 -9.95 7.57 -9.70
C GLY A 149 -9.64 8.63 -10.74
N GLU A 150 -8.79 9.58 -10.37
CA GLU A 150 -8.34 10.63 -11.29
C GLU A 150 -7.26 10.08 -12.23
N ARG A 151 -7.62 9.84 -13.49
CA ARG A 151 -6.71 9.30 -14.51
C ARG A 151 -5.99 10.40 -15.26
N LEU A 152 -4.68 10.39 -15.19
CA LEU A 152 -3.77 11.35 -15.84
C LEU A 152 -3.01 10.64 -16.96
N VAL A 153 -3.59 10.65 -18.16
CA VAL A 153 -3.02 9.96 -19.34
C VAL A 153 -1.95 10.83 -20.00
N ARG A 154 -0.78 10.24 -20.25
CA ARG A 154 0.36 10.86 -20.93
C ARG A 154 0.54 10.32 -22.35
N PRO A 155 0.90 11.16 -23.33
CA PRO A 155 1.01 10.72 -24.73
C PRO A 155 2.15 9.74 -24.99
N PHE A 156 3.11 9.62 -24.06
CA PHE A 156 4.26 8.72 -24.14
C PHE A 156 4.04 7.36 -23.45
N GLY A 157 2.78 6.92 -23.32
CA GLY A 157 2.48 5.56 -22.86
C GLY A 157 2.41 5.37 -21.36
N LEU A 158 2.24 6.43 -20.57
CA LEU A 158 2.04 6.38 -19.12
C LEU A 158 0.63 6.87 -18.74
N THR A 159 -0.04 6.13 -17.87
CA THR A 159 -1.24 6.58 -17.15
C THR A 159 -0.98 6.52 -15.66
N ASN A 160 -1.20 7.63 -14.96
CA ASN A 160 -1.22 7.68 -13.50
C ASN A 160 -2.68 7.77 -13.04
N THR A 161 -3.13 6.83 -12.23
CA THR A 161 -4.44 6.89 -11.58
C THR A 161 -4.25 7.17 -10.09
N ILE A 162 -4.72 8.32 -9.62
CA ILE A 162 -4.64 8.69 -8.21
C ILE A 162 -5.68 7.86 -7.45
N ARG A 163 -5.21 7.11 -6.43
CA ARG A 163 -6.02 6.20 -5.63
C ARG A 163 -6.29 6.75 -4.22
N ALA A 164 -5.34 7.47 -3.65
CA ALA A 164 -5.48 8.22 -2.41
C ALA A 164 -4.47 9.36 -2.37
N GLU A 165 -4.82 10.46 -1.70
CA GLU A 165 -3.96 11.60 -1.46
C GLU A 165 -4.29 12.15 -0.07
N THR A 166 -3.37 11.95 0.89
CA THR A 166 -3.42 12.49 2.25
C THR A 166 -2.06 13.10 2.57
N THR A 167 -1.88 13.73 3.71
CA THR A 167 -0.56 14.26 4.11
C THR A 167 0.41 13.15 4.55
N LEU A 168 -0.11 12.00 4.96
CA LEU A 168 0.69 10.89 5.50
C LEU A 168 0.97 9.82 4.45
N LEU A 169 0.13 9.73 3.41
CA LEU A 169 0.19 8.68 2.42
C LEU A 169 -0.40 9.16 1.09
N SER A 170 0.23 8.80 -0.01
CA SER A 170 -0.42 8.83 -1.31
C SER A 170 -0.25 7.51 -2.05
N LEU A 171 -1.30 7.10 -2.76
CA LEU A 171 -1.38 5.86 -3.54
C LEU A 171 -1.71 6.18 -4.99
N PHE A 172 -1.02 5.50 -5.90
CA PHE A 172 -1.23 5.61 -7.35
C PHE A 172 -1.20 4.24 -7.98
N VAL A 173 -1.98 4.05 -9.04
CA VAL A 173 -1.72 2.97 -9.98
C VAL A 173 -1.08 3.59 -11.23
N LEU A 174 0.12 3.12 -11.55
CA LEU A 174 0.80 3.45 -12.79
C LEU A 174 0.62 2.29 -13.78
N GLU A 175 0.10 2.62 -14.96
CA GLU A 175 -0.03 1.71 -16.09
C GLU A 175 0.84 2.26 -17.23
N PHE A 176 1.65 1.44 -17.87
CA PHE A 176 2.53 1.89 -18.93
C PHE A 176 2.75 0.82 -20.00
N ASP A 177 3.09 1.30 -21.18
CA ASP A 177 3.47 0.48 -22.32
C ASP A 177 4.94 0.76 -22.74
N GLU A 178 5.40 0.07 -23.80
CA GLU A 178 6.77 0.15 -24.29
C GLU A 178 7.21 1.53 -24.82
N ARG A 179 6.31 2.49 -24.94
CA ARG A 179 6.63 3.86 -25.36
C ARG A 179 7.18 4.71 -24.23
N TRP A 180 6.93 4.29 -22.97
CA TRP A 180 7.45 5.00 -21.82
C TRP A 180 8.85 4.54 -21.47
N GLU A 181 9.78 5.48 -21.39
CA GLU A 181 11.19 5.18 -21.16
C GLU A 181 11.52 4.89 -19.67
N GLY A 182 10.51 5.01 -18.78
CA GLY A 182 10.69 4.78 -17.33
C GLY A 182 11.20 6.01 -16.59
N VAL A 183 11.86 5.77 -15.47
CA VAL A 183 12.41 6.81 -14.59
C VAL A 183 13.90 6.57 -14.38
N ASP A 184 14.71 7.61 -14.61
CA ASP A 184 16.14 7.60 -14.38
C ASP A 184 16.49 7.43 -12.89
N PRO A 185 17.67 6.88 -12.55
CA PRO A 185 18.11 6.78 -11.17
C PRO A 185 18.05 8.12 -10.44
N HIS A 186 17.38 8.14 -9.31
CA HIS A 186 17.20 9.29 -8.42
C HIS A 186 17.01 8.80 -6.98
N HIS A 187 16.92 9.71 -6.02
CA HIS A 187 16.57 9.41 -4.63
C HIS A 187 15.64 10.50 -4.09
N HIS A 188 14.97 10.17 -3.01
CA HIS A 188 14.19 11.08 -2.20
C HIS A 188 14.79 11.18 -0.82
N ASP A 189 14.80 12.38 -0.22
CA ASP A 189 15.43 12.61 1.09
C ASP A 189 14.43 12.47 2.26
N ASP A 190 13.13 12.52 1.99
CA ASP A 190 12.09 12.81 2.96
C ASP A 190 10.93 11.80 2.99
N HIS A 191 10.90 10.81 2.11
CA HIS A 191 9.84 9.80 2.07
C HIS A 191 10.33 8.45 1.55
N VAL A 192 9.58 7.42 1.87
CA VAL A 192 9.71 6.09 1.28
C VAL A 192 8.92 6.08 -0.02
N ASP A 193 9.56 5.66 -1.11
CA ASP A 193 8.90 5.35 -2.38
C ASP A 193 8.87 3.84 -2.55
N SER A 194 7.68 3.26 -2.71
CA SER A 194 7.55 1.82 -2.86
C SER A 194 6.54 1.42 -3.92
N PHE A 195 6.70 0.17 -4.39
CA PHE A 195 6.02 -0.35 -5.57
C PHE A 195 5.56 -1.78 -5.33
N PHE A 196 4.35 -2.09 -5.71
CA PHE A 196 3.89 -3.48 -5.80
C PHE A 196 3.46 -3.76 -7.24
N ILE A 197 4.12 -4.73 -7.89
CA ILE A 197 3.85 -5.05 -9.29
C ILE A 197 2.52 -5.78 -9.40
N LEU A 198 1.54 -5.13 -10.03
CA LEU A 198 0.20 -5.66 -10.23
C LEU A 198 0.12 -6.57 -11.44
N ASP A 199 0.78 -6.18 -12.53
CA ASP A 199 0.83 -6.97 -13.76
C ASP A 199 2.11 -6.66 -14.56
N GLY A 200 2.61 -7.68 -15.30
CA GLY A 200 3.78 -7.55 -16.16
C GLY A 200 5.12 -7.62 -15.44
N GLU A 201 6.15 -7.05 -16.07
CA GLU A 201 7.53 -7.08 -15.58
C GLU A 201 8.21 -5.72 -15.78
N VAL A 202 9.03 -5.33 -14.79
CA VAL A 202 9.76 -4.05 -14.74
C VAL A 202 11.20 -4.31 -14.31
N ASP A 203 12.18 -3.71 -14.97
CA ASP A 203 13.55 -3.69 -14.49
C ASP A 203 13.74 -2.50 -13.53
N PHE A 204 14.00 -2.78 -12.26
CA PHE A 204 14.34 -1.80 -11.24
C PHE A 204 15.85 -1.62 -11.13
N LEU A 205 16.28 -0.36 -11.11
CA LEU A 205 17.64 0.04 -10.78
C LEU A 205 17.66 0.39 -9.30
N LEU A 206 18.37 -0.39 -8.49
CA LEU A 206 18.43 -0.25 -7.03
C LEU A 206 19.89 -0.10 -6.62
N GLY A 207 20.31 1.14 -6.30
CA GLY A 207 21.72 1.48 -6.19
C GLY A 207 22.42 1.28 -7.54
N ASP A 208 23.44 0.42 -7.57
CA ASP A 208 24.22 0.10 -8.78
C ASP A 208 23.72 -1.19 -9.49
N GLU A 209 22.67 -1.84 -8.98
CA GLU A 209 22.16 -3.11 -9.50
C GLU A 209 20.85 -2.93 -10.26
N THR A 210 20.69 -3.69 -11.32
CA THR A 210 19.42 -3.81 -12.04
C THR A 210 18.80 -5.17 -11.75
N THR A 211 17.58 -5.16 -11.23
CA THR A 211 16.86 -6.38 -10.87
C THR A 211 15.48 -6.39 -11.50
N ARG A 212 15.14 -7.50 -12.15
CA ARG A 212 13.79 -7.70 -12.71
C ARG A 212 12.78 -8.03 -11.64
N ALA A 213 11.67 -7.30 -11.64
CA ALA A 213 10.50 -7.48 -10.80
C ALA A 213 9.29 -7.85 -11.65
N GLY A 214 8.67 -9.00 -11.36
CA GLY A 214 7.42 -9.46 -11.98
C GLY A 214 6.24 -9.29 -11.04
N THR A 215 5.06 -9.66 -11.52
CA THR A 215 3.80 -9.59 -10.75
C THR A 215 3.95 -10.20 -9.35
N GLY A 216 3.45 -9.48 -8.34
CA GLY A 216 3.54 -9.84 -6.92
C GLY A 216 4.87 -9.47 -6.25
N THR A 217 5.83 -8.87 -6.99
CA THR A 217 7.07 -8.35 -6.39
C THR A 217 6.79 -7.02 -5.70
N TYR A 218 7.31 -6.86 -4.48
CA TYR A 218 7.34 -5.60 -3.74
C TYR A 218 8.74 -4.99 -3.79
N VAL A 219 8.81 -3.70 -4.06
CA VAL A 219 10.07 -2.93 -4.05
C VAL A 219 9.88 -1.70 -3.17
N ALA A 220 10.90 -1.35 -2.37
CA ALA A 220 10.90 -0.12 -1.59
C ALA A 220 12.27 0.56 -1.66
N ALA A 221 12.23 1.86 -1.85
CA ALA A 221 13.37 2.76 -1.77
C ALA A 221 13.17 3.71 -0.57
N PRO A 222 13.84 3.46 0.55
CA PRO A 222 13.84 4.37 1.69
C PRO A 222 14.49 5.72 1.37
N PRO A 223 14.33 6.75 2.23
CA PRO A 223 15.00 8.02 2.08
C PRO A 223 16.52 7.86 1.83
N GLY A 224 17.03 8.55 0.81
CA GLY A 224 18.43 8.49 0.38
C GLY A 224 18.79 7.30 -0.53
N ALA A 225 17.92 6.30 -0.67
CA ALA A 225 18.20 5.13 -1.53
C ALA A 225 18.01 5.47 -3.02
N THR A 226 19.08 5.33 -3.81
CA THR A 226 18.99 5.52 -5.25
C THR A 226 18.17 4.42 -5.90
N HIS A 227 17.17 4.82 -6.67
CA HIS A 227 16.30 3.92 -7.42
C HIS A 227 15.83 4.53 -8.74
N GLY A 228 15.37 3.68 -9.62
CA GLY A 228 14.79 4.02 -10.91
C GLY A 228 14.18 2.77 -11.52
N PHE A 229 13.50 2.88 -12.64
CA PHE A 229 12.92 1.71 -13.29
C PHE A 229 12.73 1.91 -14.80
N ARG A 230 12.74 0.79 -15.51
CA ARG A 230 12.56 0.72 -16.95
C ARG A 230 11.48 -0.31 -17.29
N PRO A 231 10.47 0.06 -18.07
CA PRO A 231 9.54 -0.93 -18.62
C PRO A 231 10.29 -1.83 -19.63
N ILE A 232 9.95 -3.11 -19.63
CA ILE A 232 10.44 -4.09 -20.62
C ILE A 232 9.30 -4.63 -21.47
N ALA A 233 8.07 -4.43 -21.02
CA ALA A 233 6.81 -4.77 -21.65
C ALA A 233 5.71 -3.89 -20.99
N PRO A 234 4.48 -3.88 -21.53
CA PRO A 234 3.36 -3.29 -20.81
C PRO A 234 3.25 -3.86 -19.40
N ALA A 235 3.11 -3.00 -18.41
CA ALA A 235 3.03 -3.40 -17.01
C ALA A 235 2.26 -2.37 -16.18
N SER A 236 1.89 -2.77 -14.97
CA SER A 236 1.30 -1.87 -13.97
C SER A 236 1.80 -2.16 -12.58
N PHE A 237 1.87 -1.13 -11.74
CA PHE A 237 2.17 -1.27 -10.33
C PHE A 237 1.39 -0.27 -9.47
N LEU A 238 1.15 -0.66 -8.22
CA LEU A 238 0.76 0.26 -7.16
C LEU A 238 2.03 0.97 -6.69
N ASN A 239 2.02 2.31 -6.71
CA ASN A 239 3.09 3.15 -6.19
C ASN A 239 2.59 3.83 -4.91
N ILE A 240 3.42 3.81 -3.87
CA ILE A 240 3.07 4.22 -2.52
C ILE A 240 4.14 5.18 -2.02
N HIS A 241 3.75 6.40 -1.65
CA HIS A 241 4.64 7.38 -1.03
C HIS A 241 4.22 7.62 0.42
N ALA A 242 5.15 7.51 1.35
CA ALA A 242 4.93 7.79 2.77
C ALA A 242 6.12 8.49 3.42
N PRO A 243 5.92 9.71 4.01
CA PRO A 243 4.72 10.54 3.86
C PRO A 243 4.46 10.99 2.41
N ASP A 244 3.32 11.63 2.13
CA ASP A 244 3.07 12.19 0.79
C ASP A 244 4.11 13.25 0.45
N ALA A 245 4.67 13.15 -0.74
CA ALA A 245 5.69 14.05 -1.27
C ALA A 245 5.16 15.00 -2.37
N GLY A 246 3.85 15.16 -2.47
CA GLY A 246 3.21 16.01 -3.49
C GLY A 246 3.28 15.44 -4.90
N PHE A 247 3.41 14.11 -5.05
CA PHE A 247 3.48 13.47 -6.36
C PHE A 247 2.22 13.71 -7.20
N ALA A 248 1.04 13.69 -6.58
CA ALA A 248 -0.23 14.00 -7.26
C ALA A 248 -0.22 15.40 -7.89
N GLY A 249 0.29 16.40 -7.18
CA GLY A 249 0.47 17.76 -7.71
C GLY A 249 1.38 17.79 -8.95
N ARG A 250 2.55 17.13 -8.86
CA ARG A 250 3.47 17.01 -10.00
C ARG A 250 2.83 16.24 -11.16
N ALA A 251 2.11 15.17 -10.88
CA ALA A 251 1.40 14.41 -11.91
C ALA A 251 0.30 15.23 -12.59
N ARG A 252 -0.36 16.16 -11.90
CA ARG A 252 -1.32 17.13 -12.48
C ARG A 252 -0.66 18.29 -13.22
N GLY A 253 0.68 18.42 -13.14
CA GLY A 253 1.43 19.53 -13.76
C GLY A 253 1.41 20.81 -12.92
N ARG A 254 1.36 20.70 -11.60
CA ARG A 254 1.37 21.82 -10.64
C ARG A 254 2.71 21.94 -9.94
#